data_96e16c000c483f2337453f9a323f6af9
#
_entry.id   96e16c000c483f2337453f9a323f6af9
#
_cell.length_a   1.000
_cell.length_b   1.000
_cell.length_c   1.000
_cell.angle_alpha   90.00
_cell.angle_beta   90.00
_cell.angle_gamma   90.00
#
_symmetry.space_group_name_H-M   'P 1'
#
loop_
_entity.id
_entity.type
_entity.pdbx_description
1 polymer ?
#
loop_
_entity_poly.entity_id
_entity_poly.type
_entity_poly.pdbx_seq_one_letter_code
_entity_poly.pdbx_strand_id
1 'polypeptide(L)'
;CIRDRHKPKVCKLLCILDGATVKIEVNGTKRGIIGEVEQKMLCPKAIEEFNMTCKARTVSYSQLYGGKIAAALSRQHPRDLFDCKYMDTTLFCDVKDGFILCLLGSDKPIIESLHPNAIDQTEALENQFEGMSDIPFHYSDYEETRKNLIEQVNANMTNTDKEFLISFENGEPDWSKCCAGDLSNYPSVKWKLQNIDKLVKSNPKKHQEGVQKLQNFLKIQD
;
A
#
# COMPACT_ATOMS: atom_id res chain seq x y z
N CYS A 1 -21.60 -10.69 11.71
CA CYS A 1 -20.46 -11.44 11.22
C CYS A 1 -20.94 -12.44 10.17
N ILE A 2 -20.95 -12.09 8.91
CA ILE A 2 -21.05 -13.08 7.84
C ILE A 2 -19.64 -13.69 7.76
N ARG A 3 -19.39 -14.70 8.57
CA ARG A 3 -18.34 -15.66 8.31
C ARG A 3 -18.78 -16.44 7.08
N ASP A 4 -18.34 -16.00 5.94
CA ASP A 4 -18.40 -16.80 4.74
C ASP A 4 -17.52 -18.03 4.99
N ARG A 5 -18.15 -19.15 5.35
CA ARG A 5 -17.48 -20.42 5.66
C ARG A 5 -17.02 -21.16 4.41
N HIS A 6 -16.98 -20.50 3.28
CA HIS A 6 -16.33 -21.01 2.09
C HIS A 6 -14.85 -20.67 2.16
N LYS A 7 -14.05 -21.56 2.75
CA LYS A 7 -12.60 -21.56 2.55
C LYS A 7 -12.34 -21.51 1.06
N PRO A 8 -11.55 -20.54 0.57
CA PRO A 8 -11.20 -20.49 -0.84
C PRO A 8 -10.55 -21.82 -1.22
N LYS A 9 -11.11 -22.50 -2.22
CA LYS A 9 -10.78 -23.90 -2.51
C LYS A 9 -9.35 -24.12 -3.01
N VAL A 10 -8.67 -23.20 -3.58
CA VAL A 10 -7.24 -23.25 -3.93
C VAL A 10 -6.74 -21.83 -4.09
N CYS A 11 -5.81 -21.40 -3.24
CA CYS A 11 -5.21 -20.08 -3.31
C CYS A 11 -3.77 -20.13 -3.80
N LYS A 12 -3.18 -21.32 -3.91
CA LYS A 12 -1.75 -21.49 -4.18
C LYS A 12 -1.52 -22.63 -5.15
N LEU A 13 -0.72 -22.38 -6.16
CA LEU A 13 -0.16 -23.37 -7.06
C LEU A 13 1.37 -23.33 -6.94
N LEU A 14 2.00 -24.47 -6.76
CA LEU A 14 3.45 -24.60 -6.78
C LEU A 14 3.83 -25.27 -8.09
N CYS A 15 4.60 -24.56 -8.90
CA CYS A 15 5.17 -25.06 -10.15
C CYS A 15 6.64 -25.39 -9.89
N ILE A 16 7.03 -26.63 -10.13
CA ILE A 16 8.41 -27.09 -9.93
C ILE A 16 8.97 -27.52 -11.29
N LEU A 17 10.11 -26.93 -11.66
CA LEU A 17 10.84 -27.29 -12.87
C LEU A 17 12.34 -27.17 -12.58
N ASP A 18 13.10 -28.20 -12.89
CA ASP A 18 14.56 -28.26 -12.77
C ASP A 18 15.10 -27.78 -11.41
N GLY A 19 14.42 -28.15 -10.32
CA GLY A 19 14.78 -27.75 -8.94
C GLY A 19 14.33 -26.37 -8.53
N ALA A 20 13.84 -25.53 -9.45
CA ALA A 20 13.23 -24.24 -9.11
C ALA A 20 11.75 -24.39 -8.77
N THR A 21 11.31 -23.70 -7.73
CA THR A 21 9.91 -23.68 -7.32
C THR A 21 9.32 -22.30 -7.49
N VAL A 22 8.31 -22.18 -8.34
CA VAL A 22 7.53 -20.96 -8.51
C VAL A 22 6.16 -21.12 -7.84
N LYS A 23 5.85 -20.21 -6.95
CA LYS A 23 4.58 -20.14 -6.24
C LYS A 23 3.66 -19.13 -6.92
N ILE A 24 2.51 -19.59 -7.38
CA ILE A 24 1.45 -18.74 -7.94
C ILE A 24 0.34 -18.63 -6.91
N GLU A 25 0.05 -17.42 -6.47
CA GLU A 25 -1.04 -17.12 -5.52
C GLU A 25 -2.12 -16.27 -6.20
N VAL A 26 -3.37 -16.71 -6.09
CA VAL A 26 -4.51 -15.93 -6.55
C VAL A 26 -5.08 -15.17 -5.37
N ASN A 27 -5.04 -13.85 -5.44
CA ASN A 27 -5.71 -13.00 -4.46
C ASN A 27 -7.16 -12.76 -4.88
N GLY A 28 -8.09 -13.39 -4.17
CA GLY A 28 -9.53 -13.24 -4.41
C GLY A 28 -10.12 -11.90 -3.92
N THR A 29 -9.35 -11.10 -3.21
CA THR A 29 -9.81 -9.82 -2.68
C THR A 29 -9.69 -8.73 -3.75
N LYS A 30 -10.82 -8.32 -4.30
CA LYS A 30 -10.88 -7.21 -5.26
C LYS A 30 -10.70 -5.90 -4.50
N ARG A 31 -9.53 -5.27 -4.63
CA ARG A 31 -9.28 -3.96 -4.00
C ARG A 31 -9.92 -2.80 -4.74
N GLY A 32 -10.18 -2.96 -6.03
CA GLY A 32 -10.60 -1.92 -6.96
C GLY A 32 -9.44 -1.47 -7.84
N ILE A 33 -9.78 -0.75 -8.91
CA ILE A 33 -8.82 -0.20 -9.87
C ILE A 33 -9.14 1.28 -10.03
N ILE A 34 -8.13 2.14 -9.89
CA ILE A 34 -8.21 3.57 -10.14
C ILE A 34 -7.50 3.89 -11.47
N GLY A 35 -8.12 4.77 -12.25
CA GLY A 35 -7.63 5.08 -13.60
C GLY A 35 -7.85 3.94 -14.60
N GLU A 36 -7.20 4.05 -15.74
CA GLU A 36 -7.32 3.08 -16.83
C GLU A 36 -6.37 1.91 -16.67
N VAL A 37 -6.82 0.74 -17.10
CA VAL A 37 -5.97 -0.46 -17.19
C VAL A 37 -5.14 -0.39 -18.46
N GLU A 38 -3.83 -0.42 -18.31
CA GLU A 38 -2.90 -0.40 -19.42
C GLU A 38 -2.47 -1.81 -19.82
N GLN A 39 -2.13 -1.98 -21.10
CA GLN A 39 -1.41 -3.18 -21.55
C GLN A 39 0.07 -2.85 -21.68
N LYS A 40 0.89 -3.49 -20.84
CA LYS A 40 2.35 -3.31 -20.88
C LYS A 40 3.05 -4.57 -21.35
N MET A 41 4.09 -4.36 -22.14
CA MET A 41 5.02 -5.41 -22.53
C MET A 41 5.88 -5.80 -21.33
N LEU A 42 6.37 -7.04 -21.34
CA LEU A 42 7.46 -7.44 -20.46
C LEU A 42 8.63 -6.47 -20.60
N CYS A 43 9.35 -6.17 -19.51
CA CYS A 43 10.47 -5.24 -19.56
C CYS A 43 11.60 -5.77 -20.48
N PRO A 44 12.39 -4.89 -21.14
CA PRO A 44 13.41 -5.29 -22.09
C PRO A 44 14.41 -6.31 -21.52
N LYS A 45 14.90 -6.08 -20.31
CA LYS A 45 15.84 -6.99 -19.63
C LYS A 45 15.27 -8.40 -19.46
N ALA A 46 14.00 -8.54 -19.11
CA ALA A 46 13.36 -9.83 -18.96
C ALA A 46 13.06 -10.49 -20.33
N ILE A 47 12.78 -9.69 -21.39
CA ILE A 47 12.65 -10.21 -22.76
C ILE A 47 13.99 -10.81 -23.22
N GLU A 48 15.09 -10.12 -22.94
CA GLU A 48 16.45 -10.57 -23.30
C GLU A 48 16.82 -11.85 -22.52
N GLU A 49 16.62 -11.85 -21.21
CA GLU A 49 16.97 -12.98 -20.33
C GLU A 49 16.19 -14.26 -20.66
N PHE A 50 14.89 -14.14 -20.87
CA PHE A 50 14.03 -15.30 -21.12
C PHE A 50 13.77 -15.60 -22.60
N ASN A 51 14.31 -14.78 -23.49
CA ASN A 51 14.08 -14.87 -24.93
C ASN A 51 12.60 -15.06 -25.31
N MET A 52 11.73 -14.36 -24.58
CA MET A 52 10.29 -14.42 -24.79
C MET A 52 9.63 -13.06 -24.51
N THR A 53 8.50 -12.84 -25.11
CA THR A 53 7.72 -11.62 -24.92
C THR A 53 6.28 -11.94 -24.56
N CYS A 54 5.70 -11.13 -23.69
CA CYS A 54 4.28 -11.18 -23.39
C CYS A 54 3.76 -9.79 -23.05
N LYS A 55 2.45 -9.63 -23.16
CA LYS A 55 1.73 -8.44 -22.69
C LYS A 55 0.89 -8.82 -21.49
N ALA A 56 0.87 -7.96 -20.50
CA ALA A 56 0.01 -8.09 -19.32
C ALA A 56 -0.85 -6.84 -19.12
N ARG A 57 -2.05 -7.05 -18.59
CA ARG A 57 -2.88 -5.94 -18.10
C ARG A 57 -2.34 -5.47 -16.77
N THR A 58 -2.02 -4.19 -16.68
CA THR A 58 -1.48 -3.56 -15.47
C THR A 58 -2.43 -2.48 -14.96
N VAL A 59 -2.40 -2.24 -13.67
CA VAL A 59 -3.05 -1.07 -13.06
C VAL A 59 -2.37 0.21 -13.55
N SER A 60 -3.03 1.36 -13.36
CA SER A 60 -2.44 2.66 -13.68
C SER A 60 -1.11 2.88 -12.94
N TYR A 61 -0.27 3.75 -13.49
CA TYR A 61 1.00 4.16 -12.88
C TYR A 61 0.80 4.63 -11.42
N SER A 62 -0.20 5.48 -11.21
CA SER A 62 -0.52 6.00 -9.88
C SER A 62 -0.86 4.88 -8.89
N GLN A 63 -1.69 3.92 -9.28
CA GLN A 63 -2.06 2.81 -8.39
C GLN A 63 -0.89 1.86 -8.12
N LEU A 64 -0.05 1.59 -9.13
CA LEU A 64 1.11 0.72 -8.98
C LEU A 64 2.08 1.28 -7.94
N TYR A 65 2.54 2.51 -8.15
CA TYR A 65 3.56 3.13 -7.31
C TYR A 65 3.00 3.64 -5.98
N GLY A 66 1.79 4.20 -5.97
CA GLY A 66 1.08 4.53 -4.74
C GLY A 66 0.86 3.30 -3.86
N GLY A 67 0.56 2.14 -4.48
CA GLY A 67 0.45 0.86 -3.79
C GLY A 67 1.78 0.36 -3.20
N LYS A 68 2.90 0.58 -3.89
CA LYS A 68 4.25 0.25 -3.36
C LYS A 68 4.59 1.12 -2.15
N ILE A 69 4.32 2.42 -2.20
CA ILE A 69 4.50 3.34 -1.07
C ILE A 69 3.64 2.90 0.13
N ALA A 70 2.35 2.65 -0.08
CA ALA A 70 1.46 2.19 0.99
C ALA A 70 1.93 0.85 1.62
N ALA A 71 2.44 -0.07 0.80
CA ALA A 71 3.01 -1.33 1.27
C ALA A 71 4.29 -1.11 2.08
N ALA A 72 5.21 -0.27 1.60
CA ALA A 72 6.46 0.06 2.27
C ALA A 72 6.23 0.67 3.65
N LEU A 73 5.31 1.63 3.76
CA LEU A 73 4.95 2.26 5.04
C LEU A 73 4.24 1.28 5.99
N SER A 74 3.40 0.39 5.45
CA SER A 74 2.66 -0.58 6.26
C SER A 74 3.52 -1.73 6.77
N ARG A 75 4.36 -2.32 5.92
CA ARG A 75 5.14 -3.53 6.24
C ARG A 75 6.58 -3.24 6.65
N GLN A 76 7.13 -2.13 6.16
CA GLN A 76 8.54 -1.74 6.34
C GLN A 76 9.52 -2.86 5.93
N HIS A 77 9.13 -3.69 4.96
CA HIS A 77 9.98 -4.78 4.50
C HIS A 77 11.10 -4.24 3.57
N PRO A 78 12.34 -4.71 3.67
CA PRO A 78 13.47 -4.20 2.85
C PRO A 78 13.18 -4.19 1.35
N ARG A 79 12.53 -5.21 0.82
CA ARG A 79 12.14 -5.28 -0.59
C ARG A 79 11.18 -4.15 -0.99
N ASP A 80 10.21 -3.80 -0.12
CA ASP A 80 9.26 -2.74 -0.42
C ASP A 80 9.95 -1.36 -0.41
N LEU A 81 10.91 -1.15 0.49
CA LEU A 81 11.70 0.08 0.54
C LEU A 81 12.72 0.16 -0.58
N PHE A 82 13.34 -0.96 -0.97
CA PHE A 82 14.15 -1.03 -2.18
C PHE A 82 13.37 -0.59 -3.41
N ASP A 83 12.17 -1.14 -3.60
CA ASP A 83 11.27 -0.72 -4.69
C ASP A 83 10.99 0.80 -4.65
N CYS A 84 10.75 1.37 -3.47
CA CYS A 84 10.52 2.81 -3.32
C CYS A 84 11.77 3.66 -3.59
N LYS A 85 12.97 3.18 -3.24
CA LYS A 85 14.22 3.89 -3.51
C LYS A 85 14.50 3.99 -5.01
N TYR A 86 14.20 2.94 -5.76
CA TYR A 86 14.54 2.83 -7.18
C TYR A 86 13.35 2.96 -8.13
N MET A 87 12.15 3.29 -7.62
CA MET A 87 11.03 3.52 -8.51
C MET A 87 11.23 4.80 -9.34
N ASP A 88 10.79 4.71 -10.61
CA ASP A 88 10.88 5.81 -11.57
C ASP A 88 9.77 6.84 -11.34
N THR A 89 9.73 7.41 -10.14
CA THR A 89 8.83 8.53 -9.82
C THR A 89 9.54 9.53 -8.95
N THR A 90 9.54 10.77 -9.38
CA THR A 90 10.18 11.86 -8.67
C THR A 90 9.22 12.63 -7.78
N LEU A 91 7.91 12.52 -8.02
CA LEU A 91 6.90 13.33 -7.34
C LEU A 91 5.79 12.43 -6.73
N PHE A 92 5.65 12.50 -5.42
CA PHE A 92 4.57 11.81 -4.71
C PHE A 92 3.17 12.26 -5.20
N CYS A 93 3.00 13.51 -5.62
CA CYS A 93 1.72 14.02 -6.15
C CYS A 93 1.21 13.22 -7.36
N ASP A 94 2.10 12.66 -8.19
CA ASP A 94 1.73 11.88 -9.38
C ASP A 94 1.13 10.51 -9.03
N VAL A 95 1.38 10.04 -7.82
CA VAL A 95 0.94 8.72 -7.34
C VAL A 95 0.03 8.79 -6.11
N LYS A 96 -0.32 10.00 -5.69
CA LYS A 96 -1.11 10.24 -4.48
C LYS A 96 -2.48 9.56 -4.51
N ASP A 97 -3.19 9.62 -5.63
CA ASP A 97 -4.52 8.99 -5.77
C ASP A 97 -4.46 7.48 -5.51
N GLY A 98 -3.48 6.81 -6.14
CA GLY A 98 -3.25 5.39 -5.93
C GLY A 98 -2.80 5.07 -4.51
N PHE A 99 -1.98 5.93 -3.91
CA PHE A 99 -1.59 5.81 -2.51
C PHE A 99 -2.79 5.91 -1.58
N ILE A 100 -3.66 6.91 -1.75
CA ILE A 100 -4.88 7.08 -0.95
C ILE A 100 -5.79 5.85 -1.08
N LEU A 101 -6.06 5.36 -2.30
CA LEU A 101 -6.83 4.12 -2.48
C LEU A 101 -6.25 2.96 -1.67
N CYS A 102 -4.92 2.76 -1.75
CA CYS A 102 -4.27 1.65 -1.06
C CYS A 102 -4.23 1.85 0.47
N LEU A 103 -4.06 3.08 0.93
CA LEU A 103 -4.13 3.46 2.34
C LEU A 103 -5.51 3.17 2.94
N LEU A 104 -6.57 3.61 2.25
CA LEU A 104 -7.96 3.36 2.67
C LEU A 104 -8.34 1.89 2.57
N GLY A 105 -7.70 1.11 1.70
CA GLY A 105 -7.90 -0.33 1.58
C GLY A 105 -7.01 -1.18 2.50
N SER A 106 -6.19 -0.56 3.34
CA SER A 106 -5.32 -1.24 4.30
C SER A 106 -6.10 -1.75 5.52
N ASP A 107 -5.61 -2.80 6.15
CA ASP A 107 -6.14 -3.33 7.42
C ASP A 107 -5.64 -2.56 8.65
N LYS A 108 -4.59 -1.73 8.49
CA LYS A 108 -4.03 -0.91 9.56
C LYS A 108 -4.76 0.43 9.71
N PRO A 109 -4.78 1.03 10.91
CA PRO A 109 -5.19 2.42 11.11
C PRO A 109 -4.37 3.37 10.22
N ILE A 110 -4.99 4.46 9.76
CA ILE A 110 -4.32 5.43 8.87
C ILE A 110 -3.06 6.00 9.53
N ILE A 111 -3.13 6.33 10.80
CA ILE A 111 -1.99 6.89 11.56
C ILE A 111 -0.77 5.93 11.56
N GLU A 112 -0.98 4.63 11.65
CA GLU A 112 0.11 3.65 11.65
C GLU A 112 0.82 3.55 10.30
N SER A 113 0.17 3.93 9.22
CA SER A 113 0.78 4.00 7.88
C SER A 113 1.46 5.35 7.63
N LEU A 114 0.93 6.44 8.15
CA LEU A 114 1.52 7.77 7.99
C LEU A 114 2.67 8.06 8.98
N HIS A 115 2.63 7.41 10.14
CA HIS A 115 3.64 7.52 11.19
C HIS A 115 3.95 6.13 11.76
N PRO A 116 4.56 5.25 10.96
CA PRO A 116 4.87 3.90 11.39
C PRO A 116 5.97 3.91 12.47
N ASN A 117 5.82 3.08 13.49
CA ASN A 117 6.90 2.82 14.43
C ASN A 117 8.09 2.21 13.69
N ALA A 118 9.29 2.62 14.04
CA ALA A 118 10.49 2.01 13.50
C ALA A 118 10.58 0.54 13.92
N ILE A 119 10.77 -0.34 12.95
CA ILE A 119 10.94 -1.78 13.15
C ILE A 119 12.35 -2.13 12.70
N ASP A 120 13.08 -2.88 13.51
CA ASP A 120 14.34 -3.49 13.09
C ASP A 120 14.03 -4.59 12.06
N GLN A 121 14.63 -4.47 10.89
CA GLN A 121 14.47 -5.40 9.77
C GLN A 121 15.81 -5.98 9.29
N THR A 122 16.82 -5.97 10.17
CA THR A 122 18.15 -6.51 9.85
C THR A 122 18.04 -7.97 9.40
N GLU A 123 17.35 -8.81 10.16
CA GLU A 123 17.15 -10.22 9.83
C GLU A 123 16.41 -10.39 8.48
N ALA A 124 15.41 -9.54 8.20
CA ALA A 124 14.69 -9.61 6.93
C ALA A 124 15.55 -9.14 5.75
N LEU A 125 16.44 -8.17 5.96
CA LEU A 125 17.39 -7.74 4.95
C LEU A 125 18.35 -8.87 4.59
N GLU A 126 18.95 -9.51 5.59
CA GLU A 126 19.93 -10.58 5.41
C GLU A 126 19.31 -11.87 4.83
N ASN A 127 18.16 -12.31 5.37
CA ASN A 127 17.61 -13.63 5.04
C ASN A 127 16.56 -13.63 3.94
N GLN A 128 15.99 -12.46 3.59
CA GLN A 128 14.85 -12.39 2.65
C GLN A 128 15.06 -11.41 1.50
N PHE A 129 16.13 -10.61 1.54
CA PHE A 129 16.43 -9.64 0.49
C PHE A 129 17.81 -9.82 -0.12
N GLU A 130 18.83 -10.18 0.66
CA GLU A 130 20.19 -10.38 0.15
C GLU A 130 20.20 -11.38 -1.01
N GLY A 131 20.92 -11.03 -2.10
CA GLY A 131 20.95 -11.81 -3.33
C GLY A 131 19.75 -11.62 -4.27
N MET A 132 18.76 -10.80 -3.94
CA MET A 132 17.62 -10.50 -4.83
C MET A 132 17.88 -9.37 -5.83
N SER A 133 18.98 -8.63 -5.67
CA SER A 133 19.33 -7.52 -6.54
C SER A 133 20.83 -7.45 -6.75
N ASP A 134 21.25 -7.10 -7.96
CA ASP A 134 22.64 -6.77 -8.29
C ASP A 134 23.03 -5.37 -7.77
N ILE A 135 22.04 -4.54 -7.40
CA ILE A 135 22.25 -3.21 -6.84
C ILE A 135 22.43 -3.35 -5.33
N PRO A 136 23.55 -2.88 -4.76
CA PRO A 136 23.74 -2.92 -3.31
C PRO A 136 22.66 -2.13 -2.58
N PHE A 137 22.14 -2.70 -1.49
CA PHE A 137 21.17 -2.06 -0.62
C PHE A 137 21.46 -2.45 0.83
N HIS A 138 22.12 -1.55 1.55
CA HIS A 138 22.54 -1.78 2.91
C HIS A 138 21.49 -1.33 3.91
N TYR A 139 21.66 -1.69 5.18
CA TYR A 139 20.71 -1.30 6.23
C TYR A 139 20.63 0.23 6.41
N SER A 140 21.72 0.95 6.17
CA SER A 140 21.71 2.42 6.13
C SER A 140 20.83 2.98 5.02
N ASP A 141 20.84 2.36 3.82
CA ASP A 141 19.96 2.73 2.71
C ASP A 141 18.48 2.47 3.05
N TYR A 142 18.22 1.35 3.72
CA TYR A 142 16.90 1.00 4.21
C TYR A 142 16.36 2.06 5.18
N GLU A 143 17.14 2.45 6.20
CA GLU A 143 16.72 3.43 7.19
C GLU A 143 16.53 4.83 6.58
N GLU A 144 17.47 5.26 5.73
CA GLU A 144 17.37 6.53 5.03
C GLU A 144 16.16 6.58 4.11
N THR A 145 15.93 5.52 3.32
CA THR A 145 14.77 5.44 2.41
C THR A 145 13.47 5.48 3.19
N ARG A 146 13.37 4.74 4.30
CA ARG A 146 12.19 4.75 5.18
C ARG A 146 11.91 6.15 5.71
N LYS A 147 12.92 6.83 6.24
CA LYS A 147 12.79 8.18 6.77
C LYS A 147 12.34 9.16 5.69
N ASN A 148 13.03 9.18 4.57
CA ASN A 148 12.72 10.08 3.45
C ASN A 148 11.32 9.84 2.90
N LEU A 149 10.88 8.57 2.79
CA LEU A 149 9.55 8.23 2.32
C LEU A 149 8.45 8.75 3.25
N ILE A 150 8.61 8.59 4.56
CA ILE A 150 7.68 9.11 5.57
C ILE A 150 7.61 10.64 5.49
N GLU A 151 8.75 11.31 5.40
CA GLU A 151 8.83 12.77 5.28
C GLU A 151 8.16 13.27 3.99
N GLN A 152 8.46 12.66 2.85
CA GLN A 152 7.87 13.02 1.55
C GLN A 152 6.36 12.85 1.52
N VAL A 153 5.84 11.73 2.02
CA VAL A 153 4.41 11.48 2.06
C VAL A 153 3.70 12.55 2.91
N ASN A 154 4.23 12.81 4.11
CA ASN A 154 3.59 13.77 5.01
C ASN A 154 3.71 15.23 4.54
N ALA A 155 4.84 15.60 3.93
CA ALA A 155 5.06 16.96 3.39
C ALA A 155 4.14 17.26 2.19
N ASN A 156 3.71 16.26 1.44
CA ASN A 156 2.86 16.43 0.26
C ASN A 156 1.36 16.22 0.54
N MET A 157 0.96 16.00 1.81
CA MET A 157 -0.44 16.00 2.21
C MET A 157 -0.95 17.41 2.39
N THR A 158 -1.89 17.82 1.55
CA THR A 158 -2.58 19.12 1.68
C THR A 158 -3.52 19.13 2.89
N ASN A 159 -3.97 20.31 3.32
CA ASN A 159 -4.98 20.41 4.38
C ASN A 159 -6.27 19.67 3.99
N THR A 160 -6.69 19.75 2.73
CA THR A 160 -7.84 19.03 2.19
C THR A 160 -7.67 17.51 2.32
N ASP A 161 -6.49 16.97 2.00
CA ASP A 161 -6.20 15.53 2.18
C ASP A 161 -6.28 15.14 3.65
N LYS A 162 -5.72 15.96 4.55
CA LYS A 162 -5.76 15.72 6.00
C LYS A 162 -7.17 15.71 6.56
N GLU A 163 -7.99 16.68 6.17
CA GLU A 163 -9.41 16.75 6.56
C GLU A 163 -10.18 15.53 6.06
N PHE A 164 -9.93 15.12 4.81
CA PHE A 164 -10.53 13.91 4.25
C PHE A 164 -10.15 12.67 5.08
N LEU A 165 -8.86 12.45 5.37
CA LEU A 165 -8.41 11.29 6.14
C LEU A 165 -9.00 11.26 7.55
N ILE A 166 -9.16 12.42 8.19
CA ILE A 166 -9.82 12.52 9.50
C ILE A 166 -11.30 12.15 9.39
N SER A 167 -12.02 12.68 8.40
CA SER A 167 -13.43 12.34 8.15
C SER A 167 -13.63 10.84 7.88
N PHE A 168 -12.70 10.24 7.13
CA PHE A 168 -12.71 8.81 6.84
C PHE A 168 -12.48 7.96 8.11
N GLU A 169 -11.49 8.30 8.94
CA GLU A 169 -11.24 7.59 10.19
C GLU A 169 -12.39 7.76 11.19
N ASN A 170 -13.13 8.88 11.14
CA ASN A 170 -14.38 9.06 11.89
C ASN A 170 -15.52 8.12 11.43
N GLY A 171 -15.40 7.51 10.24
CA GLY A 171 -16.44 6.67 9.65
C GLY A 171 -17.46 7.42 8.79
N GLU A 172 -17.29 8.72 8.60
CA GLU A 172 -18.15 9.61 7.82
C GLU A 172 -17.33 10.37 6.77
N PRO A 173 -16.81 9.68 5.74
CA PRO A 173 -15.89 10.28 4.78
C PRO A 173 -16.55 11.39 3.95
N ASP A 174 -15.92 12.55 3.91
CA ASP A 174 -16.27 13.65 3.02
C ASP A 174 -15.59 13.46 1.66
N TRP A 175 -16.25 12.72 0.77
CA TRP A 175 -15.71 12.38 -0.54
C TRP A 175 -15.42 13.58 -1.44
N SER A 176 -16.00 14.75 -1.15
CA SER A 176 -15.71 15.97 -1.92
C SER A 176 -14.26 16.46 -1.72
N LYS A 177 -13.60 16.02 -0.64
CA LYS A 177 -12.22 16.32 -0.30
C LYS A 177 -11.21 15.25 -0.72
N CYS A 178 -11.69 14.11 -1.24
CA CYS A 178 -10.81 13.02 -1.66
C CYS A 178 -10.16 13.34 -3.02
N CYS A 179 -8.82 13.42 -3.06
CA CYS A 179 -8.10 13.66 -4.32
C CYS A 179 -8.34 12.53 -5.35
N ALA A 180 -8.59 11.31 -4.91
CA ALA A 180 -8.89 10.17 -5.77
C ALA A 180 -10.38 10.06 -6.17
N GLY A 181 -11.21 11.04 -5.80
CA GLY A 181 -12.65 11.03 -6.04
C GLY A 181 -13.43 10.14 -5.08
N ASP A 182 -14.67 9.81 -5.43
CA ASP A 182 -15.53 8.96 -4.60
C ASP A 182 -15.13 7.48 -4.71
N LEU A 183 -14.48 6.97 -3.67
CA LEU A 183 -14.07 5.57 -3.55
C LEU A 183 -15.05 4.71 -2.73
N SER A 184 -16.23 5.22 -2.40
CA SER A 184 -17.23 4.54 -1.55
C SER A 184 -17.65 3.17 -2.08
N ASN A 185 -17.58 2.97 -3.40
CA ASN A 185 -17.95 1.73 -4.06
C ASN A 185 -16.82 0.69 -4.16
N TYR A 186 -15.60 1.05 -3.80
CA TYR A 186 -14.46 0.13 -3.87
C TYR A 186 -14.54 -0.94 -2.76
N PRO A 187 -14.40 -2.22 -3.09
CA PRO A 187 -14.59 -3.30 -2.10
C PRO A 187 -13.68 -3.21 -0.88
N SER A 188 -12.42 -2.81 -1.06
CA SER A 188 -11.46 -2.66 0.04
C SER A 188 -11.84 -1.49 0.97
N VAL A 189 -12.31 -0.38 0.39
CA VAL A 189 -12.77 0.80 1.13
C VAL A 189 -14.05 0.48 1.93
N LYS A 190 -15.02 -0.17 1.28
CA LYS A 190 -16.24 -0.66 1.96
C LYS A 190 -15.91 -1.55 3.15
N TRP A 191 -14.96 -2.46 2.97
CA TRP A 191 -14.53 -3.35 4.04
C TRP A 191 -13.90 -2.57 5.21
N LYS A 192 -13.06 -1.58 4.93
CA LYS A 192 -12.46 -0.72 5.95
C LYS A 192 -13.52 0.06 6.72
N LEU A 193 -14.45 0.71 6.04
CA LEU A 193 -15.55 1.45 6.67
C LEU A 193 -16.44 0.54 7.53
N GLN A 194 -16.72 -0.69 7.08
CA GLN A 194 -17.42 -1.68 7.90
C GLN A 194 -16.66 -2.05 9.18
N ASN A 195 -15.33 -2.10 9.12
CA ASN A 195 -14.52 -2.37 10.31
C ASN A 195 -14.49 -1.17 11.26
N ILE A 196 -14.45 0.06 10.73
CA ILE A 196 -14.58 1.28 11.54
C ILE A 196 -15.95 1.31 12.24
N ASP A 197 -17.05 1.08 11.51
CA ASP A 197 -18.41 1.01 12.09
C ASP A 197 -18.51 -0.06 13.20
N LYS A 198 -17.92 -1.24 13.00
CA LYS A 198 -17.85 -2.26 14.05
C LYS A 198 -17.07 -1.80 15.27
N LEU A 199 -15.96 -1.10 15.07
CA LEU A 199 -15.15 -0.56 16.16
C LEU A 199 -15.92 0.52 16.92
N VAL A 200 -16.58 1.44 16.23
CA VAL A 200 -17.47 2.46 16.84
C VAL A 200 -18.51 1.82 17.74
N LYS A 201 -19.16 0.74 17.26
CA LYS A 201 -20.22 0.03 18.02
C LYS A 201 -19.69 -0.79 19.19
N SER A 202 -18.53 -1.42 19.03
CA SER A 202 -17.98 -2.35 20.02
C SER A 202 -17.07 -1.68 21.05
N ASN A 203 -16.33 -0.65 20.65
CA ASN A 203 -15.41 0.09 21.52
C ASN A 203 -15.24 1.54 21.05
N PRO A 204 -16.26 2.40 21.32
CA PRO A 204 -16.24 3.80 20.88
C PRO A 204 -15.06 4.60 21.45
N LYS A 205 -14.63 4.27 22.69
CA LYS A 205 -13.49 4.94 23.32
C LYS A 205 -12.21 4.71 22.53
N LYS A 206 -11.92 3.44 22.16
CA LYS A 206 -10.74 3.10 21.36
C LYS A 206 -10.77 3.76 19.98
N HIS A 207 -11.96 3.82 19.35
CA HIS A 207 -12.14 4.52 18.08
C HIS A 207 -11.80 6.02 18.23
N GLN A 208 -12.38 6.68 19.22
CA GLN A 208 -12.15 8.11 19.47
C GLN A 208 -10.68 8.42 19.76
N GLU A 209 -10.00 7.57 20.55
CA GLU A 209 -8.56 7.68 20.79
C GLU A 209 -7.74 7.58 19.50
N GLY A 210 -8.14 6.70 18.57
CA GLY A 210 -7.51 6.55 17.25
C GLY A 210 -7.65 7.80 16.40
N VAL A 211 -8.87 8.31 16.29
CA VAL A 211 -9.16 9.55 15.57
C VAL A 211 -8.38 10.73 16.16
N GLN A 212 -8.37 10.87 17.49
CA GLN A 212 -7.64 11.96 18.16
C GLN A 212 -6.12 11.88 17.91
N LYS A 213 -5.55 10.67 17.88
CA LYS A 213 -4.13 10.47 17.52
C LYS A 213 -3.86 10.95 16.11
N LEU A 214 -4.73 10.61 15.15
CA LEU A 214 -4.59 11.03 13.76
C LEU A 214 -4.71 12.54 13.63
N GLN A 215 -5.70 13.17 14.28
CA GLN A 215 -5.89 14.63 14.30
C GLN A 215 -4.67 15.36 14.88
N ASN A 216 -4.15 14.89 16.01
CA ASN A 216 -2.96 15.47 16.65
C ASN A 216 -1.70 15.35 15.76
N PHE A 217 -1.59 14.28 15.01
CA PHE A 217 -0.46 14.07 14.10
C PHE A 217 -0.56 14.97 12.86
N LEU A 218 -1.72 15.00 12.23
CA LEU A 218 -1.91 15.71 10.96
C LEU A 218 -1.89 17.23 11.13
N LYS A 219 -2.16 17.77 12.33
CA LYS A 219 -2.18 19.22 12.65
C LYS A 219 -2.54 20.07 11.42
N ILE A 220 -3.81 20.25 11.19
CA ILE A 220 -4.29 21.16 10.16
C ILE A 220 -3.83 22.56 10.58
N GLN A 221 -2.96 23.16 9.78
CA GLN A 221 -2.55 24.56 9.98
C GLN A 221 -3.68 25.44 9.46
N ASP A 222 -4.19 26.33 10.33
CA ASP A 222 -5.15 27.38 9.98
C ASP A 222 -4.57 28.36 8.97
#